data_c8cecdf70da4dbde9793b6b079ff5f48
#
_entry.id   c8cecdf70da4dbde9793b6b079ff5f48
#
_cell.length_a   1.000
_cell.length_b   1.000
_cell.length_c   1.000
_cell.angle_alpha   90.00
_cell.angle_beta   90.00
_cell.angle_gamma   90.00
#
_symmetry.space_group_name_H-M   'P 1'
#
loop_
_entity.id
_entity.type
_entity.pdbx_description
1 polymer ?
#
loop_
_entity_poly.entity_id
_entity_poly.type
_entity_poly.pdbx_seq_one_letter_code
_entity_poly.pdbx_strand_id
1 'polypeptide(L)'
;MTAIERIAEYHAELTEWRRDLHTYPEIGFEEERTSEIIATRLEEFGCDVTRGLGKTGVVGSLAVGAGNHAIGLRADIDALAMDEDNDFAHRSQIPGRMHGCGHDGHTVMLLGAARYLAETRNFNGTVHFIFQPAEEGIGG
;
A
#
# COMPACT_ATOMS: atom_id res chain seq x y z
N MET A 1 -5.33 19.48 15.35
CA MET A 1 -5.35 18.01 15.22
C MET A 1 -3.96 17.54 14.75
N THR A 2 -3.36 16.65 15.48
CA THR A 2 -2.08 16.05 15.12
C THR A 2 -2.25 15.02 13.99
N ALA A 3 -1.15 14.63 13.34
CA ALA A 3 -1.17 13.56 12.35
C ALA A 3 -1.70 12.24 12.92
N ILE A 4 -1.30 11.91 14.16
CA ILE A 4 -1.75 10.69 14.85
C ILE A 4 -3.26 10.70 15.06
N GLU A 5 -3.82 11.81 15.55
CA GLU A 5 -5.27 11.95 15.76
C GLU A 5 -6.04 11.84 14.44
N ARG A 6 -5.56 12.49 13.39
CA ARG A 6 -6.22 12.42 12.09
C ARG A 6 -6.17 11.04 11.46
N ILE A 7 -5.02 10.37 11.51
CA ILE A 7 -4.89 9.01 10.99
C ILE A 7 -5.72 8.01 11.82
N ALA A 8 -5.87 8.25 13.12
CA ALA A 8 -6.75 7.43 13.96
C ALA A 8 -8.22 7.47 13.51
N GLU A 9 -8.68 8.58 12.92
CA GLU A 9 -10.03 8.66 12.32
C GLU A 9 -10.21 7.74 11.11
N TYR A 10 -9.13 7.38 10.42
CA TYR A 10 -9.16 6.43 9.31
C TYR A 10 -9.09 4.96 9.75
N HIS A 11 -8.85 4.68 11.02
CA HIS A 11 -8.48 3.36 11.51
C HIS A 11 -9.44 2.25 11.07
N ALA A 12 -10.75 2.49 11.14
CA ALA A 12 -11.75 1.51 10.72
C ALA A 12 -11.62 1.17 9.22
N GLU A 13 -11.52 2.17 8.38
CA GLU A 13 -11.38 2.02 6.93
C GLU A 13 -10.04 1.36 6.55
N LEU A 14 -8.94 1.79 7.18
CA LEU A 14 -7.62 1.17 6.98
C LEU A 14 -7.62 -0.29 7.40
N THR A 15 -8.33 -0.64 8.46
CA THR A 15 -8.51 -2.03 8.90
C THR A 15 -9.26 -2.85 7.86
N GLU A 16 -10.31 -2.30 7.26
CA GLU A 16 -11.07 -2.97 6.19
C GLU A 16 -10.18 -3.23 4.96
N TRP A 17 -9.40 -2.23 4.54
CA TRP A 17 -8.47 -2.39 3.40
C TRP A 17 -7.41 -3.46 3.69
N ARG A 18 -6.84 -3.45 4.89
CA ARG A 18 -5.85 -4.46 5.29
C ARG A 18 -6.46 -5.86 5.30
N ARG A 19 -7.67 -6.03 5.83
CA ARG A 19 -8.37 -7.32 5.87
C ARG A 19 -8.76 -7.81 4.48
N ASP A 20 -9.13 -6.91 3.58
CA ASP A 20 -9.41 -7.24 2.18
C ASP A 20 -8.14 -7.76 1.47
N LEU A 21 -7.02 -7.09 1.60
CA LEU A 21 -5.74 -7.56 1.07
C LEU A 21 -5.32 -8.90 1.69
N HIS A 22 -5.52 -9.07 2.98
CA HIS A 22 -5.21 -10.31 3.69
C HIS A 22 -6.05 -11.49 3.21
N THR A 23 -7.31 -11.24 2.89
CA THR A 23 -8.25 -12.25 2.39
C THR A 23 -7.88 -12.76 0.99
N TYR A 24 -7.29 -11.89 0.15
CA TYR A 24 -6.93 -12.21 -1.24
C TYR A 24 -5.45 -11.97 -1.51
N PRO A 25 -4.55 -12.75 -0.86
CA PRO A 25 -3.11 -12.56 -0.98
C PRO A 25 -2.59 -12.95 -2.35
N GLU A 26 -1.67 -12.15 -2.87
CA GLU A 26 -1.01 -12.37 -4.15
C GLU A 26 0.50 -12.42 -3.96
N ILE A 27 1.15 -13.43 -4.53
CA ILE A 27 2.62 -13.62 -4.41
C ILE A 27 3.38 -12.77 -5.42
N GLY A 28 4.69 -12.72 -5.26
CA GLY A 28 5.58 -11.87 -6.06
C GLY A 28 5.38 -11.98 -7.57
N PHE A 29 5.24 -10.83 -8.22
CA PHE A 29 4.93 -10.62 -9.64
C PHE A 29 3.53 -11.08 -10.09
N GLU A 30 2.67 -11.46 -9.17
CA GLU A 30 1.26 -11.79 -9.42
C GLU A 30 0.31 -10.85 -8.67
N GLU A 31 0.82 -9.74 -8.12
CA GLU A 31 0.06 -8.77 -7.30
C GLU A 31 -0.82 -7.84 -8.14
N GLU A 32 -1.60 -8.39 -9.09
CA GLU A 32 -2.40 -7.61 -10.03
C GLU A 32 -3.56 -6.88 -9.34
N ARG A 33 -4.35 -7.60 -8.52
CA ARG A 33 -5.46 -7.02 -7.76
C ARG A 33 -4.96 -6.02 -6.71
N THR A 34 -3.91 -6.39 -5.99
CA THR A 34 -3.29 -5.53 -4.98
C THR A 34 -2.80 -4.23 -5.60
N SER A 35 -2.10 -4.30 -6.72
CA SER A 35 -1.62 -3.13 -7.48
C SER A 35 -2.76 -2.23 -7.95
N GLU A 36 -3.85 -2.81 -8.44
CA GLU A 36 -5.02 -2.05 -8.90
C GLU A 36 -5.70 -1.32 -7.74
N ILE A 37 -5.86 -1.97 -6.59
CA ILE A 37 -6.40 -1.33 -5.38
C ILE A 37 -5.53 -0.15 -4.95
N ILE A 38 -4.20 -0.35 -4.88
CA ILE A 38 -3.25 0.70 -4.50
C ILE A 38 -3.34 1.88 -5.46
N ALA A 39 -3.27 1.62 -6.76
CA ALA A 39 -3.28 2.66 -7.78
C ALA A 39 -4.59 3.47 -7.74
N THR A 40 -5.73 2.80 -7.63
CA THR A 40 -7.04 3.45 -7.53
C THR A 40 -7.12 4.36 -6.30
N ARG A 41 -6.65 3.91 -5.13
CA ARG A 41 -6.63 4.74 -3.92
C ARG A 41 -5.73 5.96 -4.07
N LEU A 42 -4.54 5.80 -4.63
CA LEU A 42 -3.63 6.92 -4.87
C LEU A 42 -4.23 7.94 -5.85
N GLU A 43 -4.91 7.49 -6.89
CA GLU A 43 -5.63 8.35 -7.83
C GLU A 43 -6.77 9.12 -7.14
N GLU A 44 -7.56 8.45 -6.29
CA GLU A 44 -8.60 9.06 -5.47
C GLU A 44 -8.04 10.14 -4.54
N PHE A 45 -6.82 9.98 -4.03
CA PHE A 45 -6.14 10.99 -3.22
C PHE A 45 -5.56 12.14 -4.04
N GLY A 46 -5.56 12.05 -5.36
CA GLY A 46 -5.03 13.08 -6.26
C GLY A 46 -3.53 12.98 -6.53
N CYS A 47 -2.94 11.80 -6.34
CA CYS A 47 -1.56 11.53 -6.74
C CYS A 47 -1.45 11.27 -8.26
N ASP A 48 -0.31 11.64 -8.83
CA ASP A 48 0.08 11.14 -10.16
C ASP A 48 0.56 9.69 -10.00
N VAL A 49 -0.06 8.76 -10.70
CA VAL A 49 0.19 7.32 -10.52
C VAL A 49 0.89 6.73 -11.74
N THR A 50 1.99 6.02 -11.48
CA THR A 50 2.71 5.19 -12.44
C THR A 50 2.53 3.72 -12.07
N ARG A 51 2.05 2.92 -13.01
CA ARG A 51 1.78 1.48 -12.84
C ARG A 51 2.81 0.64 -13.60
N GLY A 52 2.94 -0.62 -13.23
CA GLY A 52 3.70 -1.61 -13.98
C GLY A 52 5.21 -1.53 -13.79
N LEU A 53 5.69 -0.82 -12.79
CA LEU A 53 7.10 -0.81 -12.44
C LEU A 53 7.51 -2.15 -11.81
N GLY A 54 8.54 -2.79 -12.35
CA GLY A 54 8.88 -4.15 -11.93
C GLY A 54 7.70 -5.12 -12.09
N LYS A 55 6.91 -4.99 -13.16
CA LYS A 55 5.70 -5.74 -13.51
C LYS A 55 4.43 -5.29 -12.78
N THR A 56 4.40 -5.33 -11.46
CA THR A 56 3.20 -5.05 -10.64
C THR A 56 3.39 -3.89 -9.66
N GLY A 57 4.54 -3.24 -9.66
CA GLY A 57 4.81 -2.11 -8.77
C GLY A 57 4.04 -0.85 -9.15
N VAL A 58 3.75 -0.05 -8.15
CA VAL A 58 3.00 1.21 -8.28
C VAL A 58 3.76 2.32 -7.56
N VAL A 59 3.86 3.48 -8.19
CA VAL A 59 4.37 4.70 -7.55
C VAL A 59 3.34 5.81 -7.69
N GLY A 60 2.92 6.37 -6.56
CA GLY A 60 2.13 7.60 -6.52
C GLY A 60 3.01 8.78 -6.17
N SER A 61 2.90 9.88 -6.88
CA SER A 61 3.67 11.09 -6.62
C SER A 61 2.74 12.24 -6.26
N LEU A 62 3.07 12.94 -5.18
CA LEU A 62 2.33 14.10 -4.71
C LEU A 62 3.28 15.29 -4.58
N ALA A 63 3.11 16.30 -5.43
CA ALA A 63 3.87 17.53 -5.40
C ALA A 63 3.05 18.66 -4.76
N VAL A 64 3.67 19.41 -3.86
CA VAL A 64 3.05 20.55 -3.18
C VAL A 64 4.04 21.72 -3.18
N GLY A 65 3.56 22.91 -3.56
CA GLY A 65 4.39 24.09 -3.63
C GLY A 65 5.40 24.08 -4.78
N ALA A 66 6.46 24.87 -4.65
CA ALA A 66 7.50 25.05 -5.67
C ALA A 66 8.87 24.49 -5.24
N GLY A 67 8.93 23.76 -4.13
CA GLY A 67 10.15 23.15 -3.64
C GLY A 67 10.65 22.04 -4.57
N ASN A 68 11.98 21.89 -4.66
CA ASN A 68 12.64 20.92 -5.53
C ASN A 68 13.20 19.70 -4.79
N HIS A 69 12.92 19.58 -3.49
CA HIS A 69 13.28 18.40 -2.71
C HIS A 69 12.23 17.30 -2.89
N ALA A 70 12.69 16.05 -2.86
CA ALA A 70 11.81 14.90 -2.93
C ALA A 70 12.21 13.85 -1.89
N ILE A 71 11.21 13.10 -1.41
CA ILE A 71 11.41 11.95 -0.53
C ILE A 71 10.60 10.76 -1.06
N GLY A 72 11.17 9.55 -0.94
CA GLY A 72 10.47 8.30 -1.21
C GLY A 72 10.08 7.59 0.08
N LEU A 73 8.82 7.19 0.18
CA LEU A 73 8.31 6.30 1.22
C LEU A 73 7.96 4.97 0.57
N ARG A 74 8.43 3.86 1.14
CA ARG A 74 8.33 2.54 0.51
C ARG A 74 7.53 1.57 1.38
N ALA A 75 6.70 0.77 0.73
CA ALA A 75 6.09 -0.45 1.28
C ALA A 75 6.21 -1.58 0.27
N ASP A 76 6.41 -2.80 0.74
CA ASP A 76 6.29 -4.02 -0.01
C ASP A 76 4.83 -4.49 -0.04
N ILE A 77 4.45 -5.29 -1.05
CA ILE A 77 3.03 -5.60 -1.29
C ILE A 77 2.72 -7.08 -1.50
N ASP A 78 3.72 -7.93 -1.62
CA ASP A 78 3.56 -9.35 -1.92
C ASP A 78 3.27 -10.21 -0.70
N ALA A 79 2.59 -11.33 -0.93
CA ALA A 79 2.32 -12.36 0.05
C ALA A 79 3.33 -13.53 -0.05
N LEU A 80 3.23 -14.45 0.88
CA LEU A 80 4.04 -15.67 0.94
C LEU A 80 3.31 -16.87 0.32
N ALA A 81 4.08 -17.79 -0.27
CA ALA A 81 3.61 -19.08 -0.74
C ALA A 81 3.50 -20.07 0.43
N MET A 82 2.47 -19.89 1.27
CA MET A 82 2.20 -20.73 2.42
C MET A 82 0.71 -20.77 2.73
N ASP A 83 0.24 -21.84 3.36
CA ASP A 83 -1.15 -21.89 3.84
C ASP A 83 -1.33 -21.09 5.13
N GLU A 84 -2.49 -20.49 5.28
CA GLU A 84 -2.89 -19.81 6.51
C GLU A 84 -3.65 -20.79 7.44
N ASP A 85 -3.17 -20.93 8.68
CA ASP A 85 -3.74 -21.81 9.70
C ASP A 85 -4.66 -21.07 10.69
N ASN A 86 -4.97 -19.81 10.44
CA ASN A 86 -5.91 -19.03 11.25
C ASN A 86 -7.37 -19.36 10.89
N ASP A 87 -8.28 -19.08 11.82
CA ASP A 87 -9.74 -19.35 11.68
C ASP A 87 -10.61 -18.08 11.67
N PHE A 88 -10.05 -16.89 11.75
CA PHE A 88 -10.81 -15.64 11.73
C PHE A 88 -11.45 -15.36 10.35
N ALA A 89 -12.45 -14.48 10.34
CA ALA A 89 -13.26 -14.20 9.14
C ALA A 89 -12.47 -13.69 7.93
N HIS A 90 -11.39 -12.96 8.15
CA HIS A 90 -10.54 -12.39 7.09
C HIS A 90 -9.31 -13.23 6.74
N ARG A 91 -9.33 -14.52 7.10
CA ARG A 91 -8.29 -15.46 6.67
C ARG A 91 -8.20 -15.55 5.15
N SER A 92 -7.05 -15.94 4.63
CA SER A 92 -6.85 -16.14 3.20
C SER A 92 -7.92 -17.05 2.58
N GLN A 93 -8.48 -16.61 1.46
CA GLN A 93 -9.37 -17.41 0.62
C GLN A 93 -8.61 -18.06 -0.55
N ILE A 94 -7.31 -17.86 -0.63
CA ILE A 94 -6.47 -18.40 -1.70
C ILE A 94 -5.57 -19.50 -1.11
N PRO A 95 -5.86 -20.78 -1.39
CA PRO A 95 -5.02 -21.87 -0.90
C PRO A 95 -3.56 -21.70 -1.31
N GLY A 96 -2.65 -21.96 -0.37
CA GLY A 96 -1.21 -21.85 -0.61
C GLY A 96 -0.66 -20.43 -0.64
N ARG A 97 -1.45 -19.42 -0.24
CA ARG A 97 -1.01 -18.01 -0.18
C ARG A 97 -1.48 -17.36 1.11
N MET A 98 -0.60 -16.63 1.76
CA MET A 98 -0.90 -15.91 3.00
C MET A 98 -0.05 -14.66 3.13
N HIS A 99 -0.63 -13.56 3.60
CA HIS A 99 0.13 -12.43 4.10
C HIS A 99 0.74 -12.75 5.48
N GLY A 100 1.81 -13.54 5.49
CA GLY A 100 2.48 -13.97 6.71
C GLY A 100 3.64 -13.08 7.15
N CYS A 101 4.09 -12.14 6.30
CA CYS A 101 5.18 -11.20 6.60
C CYS A 101 4.68 -9.79 6.97
N GLY A 102 3.37 -9.53 6.88
CA GLY A 102 2.79 -8.24 7.25
C GLY A 102 2.78 -7.18 6.14
N HIS A 103 3.06 -7.55 4.88
CA HIS A 103 3.09 -6.60 3.77
C HIS A 103 1.71 -5.99 3.46
N ASP A 104 0.61 -6.67 3.78
CA ASP A 104 -0.75 -6.10 3.79
C ASP A 104 -0.86 -4.90 4.75
N GLY A 105 -0.27 -5.01 5.92
CA GLY A 105 -0.17 -3.92 6.89
C GLY A 105 0.73 -2.77 6.40
N HIS A 106 1.91 -3.10 5.83
CA HIS A 106 2.82 -2.10 5.26
C HIS A 106 2.14 -1.30 4.14
N THR A 107 1.45 -1.99 3.23
CA THR A 107 0.67 -1.38 2.14
C THR A 107 -0.34 -0.37 2.69
N VAL A 108 -1.12 -0.76 3.67
CA VAL A 108 -2.19 0.08 4.23
C VAL A 108 -1.64 1.25 5.05
N MET A 109 -0.53 1.05 5.77
CA MET A 109 0.14 2.16 6.47
C MET A 109 0.62 3.23 5.48
N LEU A 110 1.19 2.83 4.35
CA LEU A 110 1.63 3.78 3.33
C LEU A 110 0.45 4.47 2.62
N LEU A 111 -0.64 3.76 2.36
CA LEU A 111 -1.88 4.37 1.84
C LEU A 111 -2.46 5.39 2.84
N GLY A 112 -2.46 5.08 4.13
CA GLY A 112 -2.90 6.01 5.18
C GLY A 112 -2.04 7.27 5.23
N ALA A 113 -0.72 7.13 5.10
CA ALA A 113 0.21 8.26 5.01
C ALA A 113 -0.05 9.10 3.75
N ALA A 114 -0.26 8.45 2.60
CA ALA A 114 -0.56 9.14 1.34
C ALA A 114 -1.85 9.96 1.44
N ARG A 115 -2.91 9.38 2.00
CA ARG A 115 -4.17 10.08 2.26
C ARG A 115 -3.98 11.31 3.13
N TYR A 116 -3.29 11.16 4.26
CA TYR A 116 -3.03 12.26 5.18
C TYR A 116 -2.26 13.40 4.52
N LEU A 117 -1.19 13.08 3.80
CA LEU A 117 -0.38 14.08 3.10
C LEU A 117 -1.14 14.76 1.96
N ALA A 118 -1.98 14.02 1.26
CA ALA A 118 -2.83 14.58 0.21
C ALA A 118 -3.92 15.52 0.75
N GLU A 119 -4.52 15.18 1.90
CA GLU A 119 -5.52 16.04 2.56
C GLU A 119 -4.90 17.32 3.13
N THR A 120 -3.79 17.21 3.83
CA THR A 120 -3.20 18.35 4.55
C THR A 120 -2.32 19.23 3.68
N ARG A 121 -1.63 18.65 2.72
CA ARG A 121 -0.67 19.33 1.82
C ARG A 121 0.30 20.26 2.56
N ASN A 122 0.64 19.91 3.79
CA ASN A 122 1.47 20.73 4.67
C ASN A 122 2.96 20.41 4.52
N PHE A 123 3.46 20.54 3.30
CA PHE A 123 4.88 20.39 2.95
C PHE A 123 5.20 21.15 1.65
N ASN A 124 6.49 21.25 1.32
CA ASN A 124 6.94 21.92 0.11
C ASN A 124 7.97 21.05 -0.61
N GLY A 125 7.56 20.42 -1.70
CA GLY A 125 8.35 19.45 -2.45
C GLY A 125 7.51 18.31 -2.98
N THR A 126 8.13 17.16 -3.20
CA THR A 126 7.45 15.96 -3.73
C THR A 126 7.63 14.77 -2.80
N VAL A 127 6.54 14.04 -2.56
CA VAL A 127 6.57 12.73 -1.91
C VAL A 127 6.24 11.67 -2.94
N HIS A 128 7.09 10.64 -3.04
CA HIS A 128 6.84 9.45 -3.84
C HIS A 128 6.44 8.30 -2.92
N PHE A 129 5.25 7.74 -3.13
CA PHE A 129 4.76 6.56 -2.43
C PHE A 129 5.07 5.34 -3.29
N ILE A 130 6.04 4.54 -2.86
CA ILE A 130 6.62 3.44 -3.64
C ILE A 130 6.09 2.11 -3.10
N PHE A 131 5.28 1.43 -3.90
CA PHE A 131 4.73 0.12 -3.56
C PHE A 131 5.49 -0.94 -4.36
N GLN A 132 6.38 -1.65 -3.68
CA GLN A 132 7.34 -2.58 -4.27
C GLN A 132 6.75 -3.98 -4.36
N PRO A 133 6.73 -4.60 -5.56
CA PRO A 133 6.35 -6.01 -5.72
C PRO A 133 7.48 -6.96 -5.37
N ALA A 134 7.16 -8.23 -5.19
CA ALA A 134 8.10 -9.36 -5.16
C ALA A 134 9.30 -9.17 -4.22
N GLU A 135 9.05 -8.67 -3.01
CA GLU A 135 10.11 -8.50 -2.01
C GLU A 135 10.59 -9.88 -1.50
N GLU A 136 9.66 -10.85 -1.37
CA GLU A 136 9.92 -12.18 -0.85
C GLU A 136 10.64 -13.07 -1.88
N GLY A 137 11.94 -13.15 -1.76
CA GLY A 137 12.76 -14.17 -2.42
C GLY A 137 13.16 -13.92 -3.88
N ILE A 138 12.42 -13.15 -4.66
CA ILE A 138 12.71 -12.93 -6.09
C ILE A 138 13.35 -11.56 -6.33
N GLY A 139 13.05 -10.59 -5.49
CA GLY A 139 13.57 -9.23 -5.56
C GLY A 139 12.90 -8.37 -6.63
N GLY A 140 11.87 -7.67 -6.22
CA GLY A 140 11.14 -6.72 -7.07
C GLY A 140 11.81 -5.37 -7.31
#